data_b9f63cbbfe171946cdd20cd51b63de8f
#
_entry.id   b9f63cbbfe171946cdd20cd51b63de8f
#
_cell.length_a   1.000
_cell.length_b   1.000
_cell.length_c   1.000
_cell.angle_alpha   90.00
_cell.angle_beta   90.00
_cell.angle_gamma   90.00
#
_symmetry.space_group_name_H-M   'P 1'
#
loop_
_entity.id
_entity.type
_entity.pdbx_description
1 polymer ?
#
loop_
_entity_poly.entity_id
_entity_poly.type
_entity_poly.pdbx_seq_one_letter_code
_entity_poly.pdbx_strand_id
1 'polypeptide(L)'
;MKVIIGALGSAGDVFPCIEIGSLLKEKNHDVYLLANDYFRSEAVSRGLSFVAVGDKETYVNAVQDRSLWEKKHSLKRISHYMAEQQEAMFNAMSALVDDDCIIIHSLWCFAAKAVSDKYQIKKYAISLTNSNLKLQPGRVINALEKGLRVNLNWKLALFQRALVSPALQDTLDKLRRDNHLPACRNIYADWVSGGQRSIVLYEPWFYQKKAPNGFYAGFMLNKSRASTDDEQITAFIDSRTVVFFTSWALAEKKSVSQILQDLKAEGLKCVLVTPTATALSVNDDVMTVPQLNIALVETCLFAIHHGGIGTTAQLLKNGVPQLIYPRAFDQFENARALERLACGLKGKGIKEIRKMAALSRHKKHNCDYYAAQFDKAGNKGHELENFLTR
;
A
#
# COMPACT_ATOMS: atom_id res chain seq x y z
N MET A 1 -6.68 5.77 -25.93
CA MET A 1 -5.29 5.59 -25.42
C MET A 1 -5.21 4.24 -24.73
N LYS A 2 -4.15 3.50 -24.98
CA LYS A 2 -3.82 2.27 -24.24
C LYS A 2 -3.07 2.60 -22.97
N VAL A 3 -3.48 1.99 -21.86
CA VAL A 3 -2.84 2.15 -20.55
C VAL A 3 -2.32 0.81 -20.05
N ILE A 4 -1.01 0.70 -19.89
CA ILE A 4 -0.32 -0.51 -19.43
C ILE A 4 0.02 -0.30 -17.94
N ILE A 5 -0.61 -1.06 -17.06
CA ILE A 5 -0.42 -0.94 -15.61
C ILE A 5 0.41 -2.12 -15.11
N GLY A 6 1.65 -1.88 -14.68
CA GLY A 6 2.50 -2.89 -14.07
C GLY A 6 2.41 -2.84 -12.54
N ALA A 7 1.85 -3.90 -11.94
CA ALA A 7 1.59 -3.95 -10.51
C ALA A 7 2.32 -5.13 -9.86
N LEU A 8 3.46 -4.87 -9.23
CA LEU A 8 4.20 -5.82 -8.41
C LEU A 8 4.15 -5.40 -6.94
N GLY A 9 4.08 -6.38 -6.04
CA GLY A 9 4.05 -6.16 -4.60
C GLY A 9 2.94 -6.93 -3.91
N SER A 10 2.61 -6.50 -2.69
CA SER A 10 1.52 -7.05 -1.89
C SER A 10 0.15 -6.57 -2.39
N ALA A 11 -0.92 -7.09 -1.80
CA ALA A 11 -2.28 -6.62 -2.06
C ALA A 11 -2.42 -5.09 -1.87
N GLY A 12 -1.67 -4.50 -0.91
CA GLY A 12 -1.61 -3.05 -0.71
C GLY A 12 -1.01 -2.27 -1.88
N ASP A 13 -0.18 -2.91 -2.70
CA ASP A 13 0.43 -2.31 -3.90
C ASP A 13 -0.45 -2.51 -5.14
N VAL A 14 -1.13 -3.66 -5.25
CA VAL A 14 -1.86 -4.08 -6.47
C VAL A 14 -3.30 -3.55 -6.50
N PHE A 15 -4.05 -3.61 -5.40
CA PHE A 15 -5.44 -3.13 -5.38
C PHE A 15 -5.59 -1.65 -5.80
N PRO A 16 -4.73 -0.72 -5.35
CA PRO A 16 -4.77 0.65 -5.86
C PRO A 16 -4.55 0.76 -7.38
N CYS A 17 -3.75 -0.13 -7.96
CA CYS A 17 -3.56 -0.22 -9.41
C CYS A 17 -4.85 -0.67 -10.13
N ILE A 18 -5.56 -1.63 -9.54
CA ILE A 18 -6.86 -2.09 -10.04
C ILE A 18 -7.88 -0.94 -10.02
N GLU A 19 -7.96 -0.18 -8.93
CA GLU A 19 -8.89 0.95 -8.81
C GLU A 19 -8.58 2.06 -9.83
N ILE A 20 -7.29 2.41 -10.02
CA ILE A 20 -6.87 3.35 -11.07
C ILE A 20 -7.28 2.82 -12.45
N GLY A 21 -7.01 1.55 -12.70
CA GLY A 21 -7.38 0.90 -13.97
C GLY A 21 -8.89 0.95 -14.22
N SER A 22 -9.70 0.68 -13.20
CA SER A 22 -11.16 0.76 -13.27
C SER A 22 -11.64 2.17 -13.60
N LEU A 23 -11.09 3.21 -12.95
CA LEU A 23 -11.42 4.61 -13.24
C LEU A 23 -11.09 5.00 -14.69
N LEU A 24 -9.96 4.51 -15.22
CA LEU A 24 -9.56 4.78 -16.61
C LEU A 24 -10.41 3.97 -17.60
N LYS A 25 -10.81 2.76 -17.23
CA LYS A 25 -11.74 1.95 -18.04
C LYS A 25 -13.12 2.61 -18.19
N GLU A 26 -13.63 3.21 -17.10
CA GLU A 26 -14.88 4.01 -17.10
C GLU A 26 -14.78 5.23 -18.03
N LYS A 27 -13.57 5.67 -18.37
CA LYS A 27 -13.27 6.75 -19.35
C LYS A 27 -12.96 6.23 -20.74
N ASN A 28 -13.30 5.00 -21.05
CA ASN A 28 -13.10 4.36 -22.37
C ASN A 28 -11.63 4.20 -22.78
N HIS A 29 -10.69 4.16 -21.83
CA HIS A 29 -9.32 3.75 -22.14
C HIS A 29 -9.22 2.24 -22.27
N ASP A 30 -8.27 1.76 -23.07
CA ASP A 30 -7.94 0.34 -23.18
C ASP A 30 -6.89 0.00 -22.13
N VAL A 31 -7.33 -0.64 -21.03
CA VAL A 31 -6.51 -0.82 -19.83
C VAL A 31 -6.09 -2.28 -19.64
N TYR A 32 -4.78 -2.49 -19.63
CA TYR A 32 -4.13 -3.77 -19.34
C TYR A 32 -3.48 -3.73 -17.97
N LEU A 33 -3.90 -4.63 -17.08
CA LEU A 33 -3.25 -4.83 -15.79
C LEU A 33 -2.34 -6.06 -15.83
N LEU A 34 -1.05 -5.84 -15.57
CA LEU A 34 -0.04 -6.88 -15.45
C LEU A 34 0.29 -7.07 -13.97
N ALA A 35 -0.09 -8.21 -13.42
CA ALA A 35 0.10 -8.52 -12.01
C ALA A 35 0.17 -10.03 -11.79
N ASN A 36 0.45 -10.46 -10.55
CA ASN A 36 0.41 -11.87 -10.19
C ASN A 36 -1.00 -12.45 -10.40
N ASP A 37 -1.07 -13.70 -10.84
CA ASP A 37 -2.33 -14.39 -11.17
C ASP A 37 -3.33 -14.46 -10.00
N TYR A 38 -2.85 -14.32 -8.77
CA TYR A 38 -3.69 -14.17 -7.56
C TYR A 38 -4.76 -13.07 -7.70
N PHE A 39 -4.47 -11.99 -8.43
CA PHE A 39 -5.34 -10.84 -8.58
C PHE A 39 -6.27 -10.88 -9.80
N ARG A 40 -6.19 -11.93 -10.63
CA ARG A 40 -6.95 -12.05 -11.89
C ARG A 40 -8.45 -11.85 -11.70
N SER A 41 -9.04 -12.55 -10.75
CA SER A 41 -10.51 -12.51 -10.54
C SER A 41 -10.99 -11.10 -10.22
N GLU A 42 -10.24 -10.35 -9.41
CA GLU A 42 -10.59 -8.98 -9.06
C GLU A 42 -10.42 -8.03 -10.24
N ALA A 43 -9.31 -8.13 -10.96
CA ALA A 43 -9.05 -7.28 -12.12
C ALA A 43 -10.10 -7.47 -13.22
N VAL A 44 -10.42 -8.74 -13.55
CA VAL A 44 -11.43 -9.07 -14.57
C VAL A 44 -12.83 -8.62 -14.14
N SER A 45 -13.19 -8.77 -12.86
CA SER A 45 -14.49 -8.29 -12.34
C SER A 45 -14.66 -6.76 -12.45
N ARG A 46 -13.55 -6.01 -12.60
CA ARG A 46 -13.52 -4.56 -12.84
C ARG A 46 -13.39 -4.19 -14.31
N GLY A 47 -13.52 -5.16 -15.22
CA GLY A 47 -13.48 -4.96 -16.68
C GLY A 47 -12.10 -4.71 -17.24
N LEU A 48 -11.01 -5.00 -16.50
CA LEU A 48 -9.64 -4.83 -16.97
C LEU A 48 -9.19 -6.03 -17.81
N SER A 49 -8.42 -5.75 -18.87
CA SER A 49 -7.65 -6.78 -19.58
C SER A 49 -6.49 -7.21 -18.68
N PHE A 50 -6.40 -8.51 -18.34
CA PHE A 50 -5.43 -9.01 -17.37
C PHE A 50 -4.35 -9.88 -18.00
N VAL A 51 -3.09 -9.57 -17.69
CA VAL A 51 -1.93 -10.38 -18.07
C VAL A 51 -1.23 -10.88 -16.81
N ALA A 52 -1.14 -12.20 -16.64
CA ALA A 52 -0.48 -12.79 -15.48
C ALA A 52 1.04 -12.65 -15.56
N VAL A 53 1.63 -12.20 -14.45
CA VAL A 53 3.08 -12.19 -14.23
C VAL A 53 3.36 -12.89 -12.90
N GLY A 54 3.83 -14.12 -12.98
CA GLY A 54 3.99 -15.03 -11.84
C GLY A 54 2.69 -15.76 -11.47
N ASP A 55 2.86 -16.90 -10.79
CA ASP A 55 1.78 -17.78 -10.39
C ASP A 55 1.24 -17.46 -8.98
N LYS A 56 0.01 -17.91 -8.72
CA LYS A 56 -0.69 -17.68 -7.46
C LYS A 56 0.00 -18.34 -6.27
N GLU A 57 0.57 -19.53 -6.44
CA GLU A 57 1.19 -20.30 -5.35
C GLU A 57 2.45 -19.59 -4.84
N THR A 58 3.33 -19.15 -5.76
CA THR A 58 4.53 -18.38 -5.43
C THR A 58 4.17 -17.09 -4.67
N TYR A 59 3.10 -16.39 -5.07
CA TYR A 59 2.63 -15.20 -4.36
C TYR A 59 2.17 -15.53 -2.94
N VAL A 60 1.33 -16.55 -2.77
CA VAL A 60 0.81 -16.94 -1.45
C VAL A 60 1.95 -17.35 -0.52
N ASN A 61 2.90 -18.15 -1.01
CA ASN A 61 4.08 -18.54 -0.25
C ASN A 61 4.92 -17.33 0.17
N ALA A 62 5.12 -16.37 -0.73
CA ALA A 62 5.85 -15.15 -0.44
C ALA A 62 5.17 -14.30 0.65
N VAL A 63 3.86 -14.04 0.59
CA VAL A 63 3.17 -13.21 1.60
C VAL A 63 3.04 -13.92 2.94
N GLN A 64 3.10 -15.26 2.99
CA GLN A 64 3.11 -16.06 4.22
C GLN A 64 4.50 -16.17 4.86
N ASP A 65 5.57 -15.85 4.13
CA ASP A 65 6.93 -15.86 4.67
C ASP A 65 7.09 -14.78 5.77
N ARG A 66 7.10 -15.24 7.03
CA ARG A 66 7.23 -14.37 8.20
C ARG A 66 8.49 -13.51 8.19
N SER A 67 9.55 -14.02 7.56
CA SER A 67 10.83 -13.31 7.47
C SER A 67 10.78 -12.04 6.62
N LEU A 68 9.78 -11.89 5.75
CA LEU A 68 9.51 -10.64 5.03
C LEU A 68 9.16 -9.47 5.98
N TRP A 69 8.71 -9.79 7.19
CA TRP A 69 8.27 -8.80 8.18
C TRP A 69 9.32 -8.55 9.28
N GLU A 70 10.47 -9.23 9.23
CA GLU A 70 11.59 -9.00 10.14
C GLU A 70 12.39 -7.77 9.74
N LYS A 71 12.49 -6.76 10.65
CA LYS A 71 13.12 -5.45 10.38
C LYS A 71 14.52 -5.52 9.73
N LYS A 72 15.32 -6.54 10.04
CA LYS A 72 16.71 -6.64 9.57
C LYS A 72 16.83 -7.19 8.15
N HIS A 73 15.88 -7.99 7.69
CA HIS A 73 16.00 -8.79 6.47
C HIS A 73 14.88 -8.54 5.45
N SER A 74 13.79 -7.88 5.86
CA SER A 74 12.59 -7.69 5.03
C SER A 74 12.90 -7.08 3.65
N LEU A 75 13.65 -5.97 3.61
CA LEU A 75 13.93 -5.29 2.33
C LEU A 75 14.76 -6.17 1.39
N LYS A 76 15.76 -6.88 1.91
CA LYS A 76 16.59 -7.80 1.10
C LYS A 76 15.78 -8.94 0.52
N ARG A 77 14.88 -9.53 1.32
CA ARG A 77 14.02 -10.65 0.87
C ARG A 77 12.97 -10.20 -0.13
N ILE A 78 12.28 -9.08 0.14
CA ILE A 78 11.32 -8.51 -0.82
C ILE A 78 12.03 -8.20 -2.15
N SER A 79 13.23 -7.60 -2.11
CA SER A 79 14.00 -7.31 -3.31
C SER A 79 14.34 -8.57 -4.11
N HIS A 80 14.59 -9.69 -3.43
CA HIS A 80 14.83 -10.98 -4.09
C HIS A 80 13.59 -11.48 -4.83
N TYR A 81 12.44 -11.56 -4.15
CA TYR A 81 11.18 -11.93 -4.79
C TYR A 81 10.80 -11.02 -5.95
N MET A 82 11.05 -9.71 -5.80
CA MET A 82 10.76 -8.76 -6.87
C MET A 82 11.72 -8.90 -8.05
N ALA A 83 12.97 -9.32 -7.84
CA ALA A 83 13.95 -9.53 -8.90
C ALA A 83 13.49 -10.62 -9.89
N GLU A 84 12.92 -11.70 -9.38
CA GLU A 84 12.45 -12.83 -10.18
C GLU A 84 11.32 -12.45 -11.16
N GLN A 85 10.56 -11.42 -10.86
CA GLN A 85 9.41 -10.99 -11.65
C GLN A 85 9.76 -9.95 -12.74
N GLN A 86 10.95 -9.32 -12.70
CA GLN A 86 11.24 -8.17 -13.56
C GLN A 86 11.35 -8.53 -15.04
N GLU A 87 11.96 -9.65 -15.38
CA GLU A 87 12.14 -10.07 -16.80
C GLU A 87 10.80 -10.44 -17.43
N ALA A 88 9.97 -11.23 -16.73
CA ALA A 88 8.62 -11.57 -17.18
C ALA A 88 7.73 -10.33 -17.34
N MET A 89 7.81 -9.39 -16.39
CA MET A 89 7.09 -8.13 -16.45
C MET A 89 7.54 -7.27 -17.65
N PHE A 90 8.85 -7.18 -17.90
CA PHE A 90 9.39 -6.45 -19.03
C PHE A 90 8.89 -7.01 -20.35
N ASN A 91 8.94 -8.33 -20.53
CA ASN A 91 8.51 -9.00 -21.75
C ASN A 91 7.01 -8.82 -21.99
N ALA A 92 6.20 -9.01 -20.94
CA ALA A 92 4.75 -8.83 -21.01
C ALA A 92 4.35 -7.38 -21.30
N MET A 93 5.01 -6.39 -20.69
CA MET A 93 4.77 -4.97 -21.01
C MET A 93 5.19 -4.65 -22.44
N SER A 94 6.38 -5.09 -22.87
CA SER A 94 6.92 -4.83 -24.20
C SER A 94 6.02 -5.35 -25.32
N ALA A 95 5.35 -6.49 -25.10
CA ALA A 95 4.41 -7.08 -26.06
C ALA A 95 3.12 -6.27 -26.24
N LEU A 96 2.81 -5.35 -25.32
CA LEU A 96 1.61 -4.50 -25.36
C LEU A 96 1.88 -3.10 -25.90
N VAL A 97 3.15 -2.74 -26.09
CA VAL A 97 3.55 -1.40 -26.53
C VAL A 97 3.05 -1.10 -27.94
N ASP A 98 2.46 0.09 -28.10
CA ASP A 98 2.14 0.71 -29.40
C ASP A 98 2.38 2.24 -29.35
N ASP A 99 2.05 2.93 -30.42
CA ASP A 99 2.32 4.37 -30.57
C ASP A 99 1.45 5.26 -29.67
N ASP A 100 0.32 4.77 -29.16
CA ASP A 100 -0.62 5.52 -28.28
C ASP A 100 -0.77 4.87 -26.91
N CYS A 101 0.37 4.51 -26.30
CA CYS A 101 0.33 3.91 -24.95
C CYS A 101 1.09 4.72 -23.91
N ILE A 102 0.66 4.55 -22.66
CA ILE A 102 1.36 5.02 -21.46
C ILE A 102 1.55 3.88 -20.48
N ILE A 103 2.53 4.04 -19.59
CA ILE A 103 2.80 3.09 -18.50
C ILE A 103 2.45 3.73 -17.16
N ILE A 104 1.67 3.02 -16.33
CA ILE A 104 1.49 3.30 -14.93
C ILE A 104 2.11 2.14 -14.14
N HIS A 105 2.82 2.40 -13.07
CA HIS A 105 3.49 1.31 -12.36
C HIS A 105 3.52 1.48 -10.83
N SER A 106 3.42 0.34 -10.14
CA SER A 106 3.64 0.26 -8.70
C SER A 106 5.12 0.43 -8.37
N LEU A 107 5.38 0.62 -7.08
CA LEU A 107 6.70 0.88 -6.53
C LEU A 107 7.76 -0.18 -6.93
N TRP A 108 7.40 -1.46 -6.95
CA TRP A 108 8.32 -2.57 -7.20
C TRP A 108 8.46 -2.96 -8.68
N CYS A 109 7.73 -2.31 -9.58
CA CYS A 109 7.79 -2.61 -11.01
C CYS A 109 8.91 -1.81 -11.71
N PHE A 110 10.16 -2.23 -11.51
CA PHE A 110 11.34 -1.59 -12.12
C PHE A 110 11.42 -1.82 -13.62
N ALA A 111 10.86 -2.92 -14.12
CA ALA A 111 10.77 -3.23 -15.54
C ALA A 111 10.09 -2.10 -16.33
N ALA A 112 9.13 -1.40 -15.72
CA ALA A 112 8.43 -0.27 -16.34
C ALA A 112 9.39 0.84 -16.84
N LYS A 113 10.47 1.09 -16.08
CA LYS A 113 11.49 2.06 -16.51
C LYS A 113 12.27 1.55 -17.73
N ALA A 114 12.64 0.29 -17.76
CA ALA A 114 13.37 -0.29 -18.88
C ALA A 114 12.51 -0.28 -20.16
N VAL A 115 11.21 -0.61 -20.06
CA VAL A 115 10.27 -0.51 -21.19
C VAL A 115 10.12 0.94 -21.64
N SER A 116 9.89 1.88 -20.72
CA SER A 116 9.81 3.31 -21.03
C SER A 116 11.07 3.84 -21.73
N ASP A 117 12.26 3.44 -21.25
CA ASP A 117 13.54 3.86 -21.84
C ASP A 117 13.73 3.25 -23.26
N LYS A 118 13.32 1.98 -23.47
CA LYS A 118 13.46 1.27 -24.75
C LYS A 118 12.55 1.84 -25.84
N TYR A 119 11.31 2.12 -25.50
CA TYR A 119 10.28 2.53 -26.46
C TYR A 119 9.93 4.02 -26.39
N GLN A 120 10.62 4.81 -25.54
CA GLN A 120 10.42 6.24 -25.34
C GLN A 120 8.98 6.61 -24.94
N ILE A 121 8.35 5.77 -24.10
CA ILE A 121 6.96 5.91 -23.67
C ILE A 121 6.88 6.66 -22.33
N LYS A 122 5.86 7.53 -22.19
CA LYS A 122 5.57 8.21 -20.92
C LYS A 122 5.24 7.19 -19.83
N LYS A 123 5.81 7.37 -18.64
CA LYS A 123 5.51 6.54 -17.49
C LYS A 123 5.16 7.37 -16.26
N TYR A 124 4.31 6.81 -15.41
CA TYR A 124 3.80 7.41 -14.18
C TYR A 124 3.95 6.44 -13.02
N ALA A 125 4.69 6.86 -11.99
CA ALA A 125 4.86 6.05 -10.79
C ALA A 125 3.70 6.26 -9.81
N ILE A 126 3.17 5.18 -9.24
CA ILE A 126 2.22 5.26 -8.14
C ILE A 126 2.96 5.49 -6.83
N SER A 127 2.53 6.49 -6.07
CA SER A 127 3.02 6.79 -4.73
C SER A 127 1.92 6.56 -3.70
N LEU A 128 2.01 5.47 -2.96
CA LEU A 128 1.06 5.10 -1.91
C LEU A 128 1.28 5.86 -0.60
N THR A 129 2.52 6.29 -0.36
CA THR A 129 2.94 6.87 0.92
C THR A 129 4.00 7.94 0.72
N ASN A 130 4.15 8.81 1.72
CA ASN A 130 5.15 9.87 1.69
C ASN A 130 6.60 9.34 1.84
N SER A 131 6.81 8.13 2.36
CA SER A 131 8.13 7.50 2.45
C SER A 131 8.76 7.30 1.07
N ASN A 132 7.95 6.98 0.07
CA ASN A 132 8.38 6.84 -1.31
C ASN A 132 8.97 8.14 -1.88
N LEU A 133 8.50 9.29 -1.38
CA LEU A 133 8.99 10.62 -1.78
C LEU A 133 10.21 11.09 -0.98
N LYS A 134 10.47 10.51 0.20
CA LYS A 134 11.61 10.89 1.07
C LYS A 134 12.93 10.26 0.63
N LEU A 135 12.86 9.17 -0.10
CA LEU A 135 14.03 8.49 -0.65
C LEU A 135 14.66 9.23 -1.85
N GLN A 136 14.25 10.49 -2.09
CA GLN A 136 14.95 11.35 -3.05
C GLN A 136 16.37 11.69 -2.51
N PRO A 137 17.41 11.03 -3.02
CA PRO A 137 18.78 11.22 -2.50
C PRO A 137 19.24 12.67 -2.56
N GLY A 138 18.83 13.40 -3.60
CA GLY A 138 19.23 14.77 -3.84
C GLY A 138 18.87 15.76 -2.72
N ARG A 139 17.81 15.52 -1.93
CA ARG A 139 17.46 16.44 -0.83
C ARG A 139 18.26 16.21 0.44
N VAL A 140 18.55 14.95 0.76
CA VAL A 140 19.39 14.61 1.93
C VAL A 140 20.84 14.96 1.63
N ILE A 141 21.31 14.68 0.41
CA ILE A 141 22.66 15.01 -0.05
C ILE A 141 22.84 16.52 -0.12
N ASN A 142 21.94 17.28 -0.73
CA ASN A 142 22.03 18.74 -0.79
C ASN A 142 22.02 19.40 0.58
N ALA A 143 21.32 18.84 1.58
CA ALA A 143 21.36 19.34 2.95
C ALA A 143 22.70 19.03 3.65
N LEU A 144 23.27 17.83 3.42
CA LEU A 144 24.56 17.40 3.98
C LEU A 144 25.75 18.02 3.22
N GLU A 145 25.68 18.16 1.91
CA GLU A 145 26.72 18.79 1.08
C GLU A 145 26.84 20.30 1.35
N LYS A 146 25.72 20.99 1.62
CA LYS A 146 25.75 22.38 2.06
C LYS A 146 26.42 22.58 3.42
N GLY A 147 26.38 21.56 4.29
CA GLY A 147 27.02 21.61 5.62
C GLY A 147 28.47 21.14 5.66
N LEU A 148 28.88 20.19 4.82
CA LEU A 148 30.15 19.46 4.97
C LEU A 148 31.12 19.58 3.79
N ARG A 149 30.74 20.19 2.66
CA ARG A 149 31.57 20.29 1.42
C ARG A 149 32.22 18.98 0.95
N VAL A 150 31.58 17.81 1.26
CA VAL A 150 32.09 16.48 0.94
C VAL A 150 31.14 15.79 -0.02
N ASN A 151 31.68 15.26 -1.12
CA ASN A 151 30.92 14.45 -2.08
C ASN A 151 30.56 13.08 -1.46
N LEU A 152 29.37 12.96 -0.88
CA LEU A 152 28.85 11.76 -0.21
C LEU A 152 28.15 10.77 -1.16
N ASN A 153 28.06 11.09 -2.46
CA ASN A 153 27.30 10.33 -3.45
C ASN A 153 27.72 8.85 -3.54
N TRP A 154 29.03 8.56 -3.45
CA TRP A 154 29.53 7.19 -3.51
C TRP A 154 29.21 6.37 -2.24
N LYS A 155 29.23 6.99 -1.04
CA LYS A 155 28.88 6.31 0.22
C LYS A 155 27.38 6.01 0.27
N LEU A 156 26.57 6.93 -0.24
CA LEU A 156 25.13 6.73 -0.32
C LEU A 156 24.77 5.65 -1.35
N ALA A 157 25.44 5.62 -2.50
CA ALA A 157 25.29 4.56 -3.51
C ALA A 157 25.68 3.18 -2.94
N LEU A 158 26.76 3.09 -2.16
CA LEU A 158 27.15 1.86 -1.47
C LEU A 158 26.12 1.44 -0.41
N PHE A 159 25.62 2.38 0.38
CA PHE A 159 24.60 2.12 1.38
C PHE A 159 23.30 1.67 0.74
N GLN A 160 22.87 2.30 -0.34
CA GLN A 160 21.69 1.90 -1.12
C GLN A 160 21.87 0.52 -1.76
N ARG A 161 23.08 0.23 -2.28
CA ARG A 161 23.42 -1.08 -2.83
C ARG A 161 23.41 -2.18 -1.77
N ALA A 162 23.76 -1.86 -0.54
CA ALA A 162 23.69 -2.78 0.60
C ALA A 162 22.24 -3.00 1.11
N LEU A 163 21.35 -2.03 0.94
CA LEU A 163 19.95 -2.12 1.34
C LEU A 163 19.08 -2.84 0.31
N VAL A 164 19.38 -2.67 -0.99
CA VAL A 164 18.70 -3.36 -2.07
C VAL A 164 19.43 -4.69 -2.32
N SER A 165 18.69 -5.77 -2.46
CA SER A 165 19.29 -7.08 -2.76
C SER A 165 20.19 -6.98 -3.98
N PRO A 166 21.45 -7.46 -3.93
CA PRO A 166 22.29 -7.60 -5.10
C PRO A 166 21.59 -8.28 -6.26
N ALA A 167 20.73 -9.28 -5.99
CA ALA A 167 19.97 -9.99 -6.99
C ALA A 167 19.06 -9.05 -7.82
N LEU A 168 18.42 -8.06 -7.18
CA LEU A 168 17.60 -7.09 -7.93
C LEU A 168 18.45 -6.19 -8.82
N GLN A 169 19.61 -5.73 -8.33
CA GLN A 169 20.56 -4.95 -9.13
C GLN A 169 21.08 -5.76 -10.32
N ASP A 170 21.52 -6.99 -10.08
CA ASP A 170 22.08 -7.86 -11.12
C ASP A 170 21.03 -8.21 -12.19
N THR A 171 19.79 -8.49 -11.77
CA THR A 171 18.66 -8.74 -12.68
C THR A 171 18.39 -7.51 -13.57
N LEU A 172 18.32 -6.32 -12.98
CA LEU A 172 18.07 -5.10 -13.74
C LEU A 172 19.23 -4.70 -14.64
N ASP A 173 20.46 -4.88 -14.20
CA ASP A 173 21.65 -4.64 -15.02
C ASP A 173 21.72 -5.61 -16.20
N LYS A 174 21.37 -6.90 -15.98
CA LYS A 174 21.24 -7.90 -17.06
C LYS A 174 20.14 -7.50 -18.03
N LEU A 175 18.92 -7.23 -17.54
CA LEU A 175 17.78 -6.84 -18.36
C LEU A 175 18.10 -5.64 -19.25
N ARG A 176 18.79 -4.64 -18.72
CA ARG A 176 19.18 -3.44 -19.47
C ARG A 176 20.25 -3.72 -20.51
N ARG A 177 21.28 -4.52 -20.17
CA ARG A 177 22.32 -4.94 -21.15
C ARG A 177 21.73 -5.73 -22.31
N ASP A 178 20.87 -6.70 -22.02
CA ASP A 178 20.25 -7.56 -23.02
C ASP A 178 19.32 -6.76 -23.97
N ASN A 179 18.87 -5.60 -23.54
CA ASN A 179 18.05 -4.68 -24.32
C ASN A 179 18.79 -3.43 -24.82
N HIS A 180 20.12 -3.42 -24.80
CA HIS A 180 20.99 -2.32 -25.26
C HIS A 180 20.71 -0.97 -24.59
N LEU A 181 20.25 -0.99 -23.33
CA LEU A 181 19.93 0.19 -22.53
C LEU A 181 21.13 0.59 -21.65
N PRO A 182 21.33 1.89 -21.39
CA PRO A 182 22.35 2.36 -20.45
C PRO A 182 22.19 1.75 -19.07
N ALA A 183 23.29 1.46 -18.37
CA ALA A 183 23.27 0.92 -17.03
C ALA A 183 22.52 1.84 -16.05
N CYS A 184 21.74 1.25 -15.15
CA CYS A 184 21.07 1.99 -14.08
C CYS A 184 22.05 2.18 -12.92
N ARG A 185 22.64 3.38 -12.80
CA ARG A 185 23.67 3.66 -11.78
C ARG A 185 23.13 3.69 -10.35
N ASN A 186 21.86 4.01 -10.20
CA ASN A 186 21.21 4.10 -8.90
C ASN A 186 19.72 3.74 -9.03
N ILE A 187 19.38 2.49 -8.76
CA ILE A 187 18.00 2.00 -8.84
C ILE A 187 17.06 2.86 -7.98
N TYR A 188 17.47 3.22 -6.79
CA TYR A 188 16.66 4.03 -5.89
C TYR A 188 16.45 5.47 -6.38
N ALA A 189 17.49 6.11 -6.88
CA ALA A 189 17.40 7.47 -7.38
C ALA A 189 16.58 7.52 -8.67
N ASP A 190 16.82 6.59 -9.57
CA ASP A 190 16.08 6.48 -10.84
C ASP A 190 14.63 6.06 -10.63
N TRP A 191 14.38 5.31 -9.58
CA TRP A 191 13.08 4.80 -9.21
C TRP A 191 12.19 5.85 -8.52
N VAL A 192 12.75 6.62 -7.58
CA VAL A 192 12.02 7.56 -6.73
C VAL A 192 12.09 8.99 -7.24
N SER A 193 13.17 9.37 -7.93
CA SER A 193 13.47 10.77 -8.23
C SER A 193 13.48 11.14 -9.71
N GLY A 194 13.28 10.20 -10.60
CA GLY A 194 13.49 10.36 -12.05
C GLY A 194 12.70 11.45 -12.76
N GLY A 195 12.49 12.61 -12.14
CA GLY A 195 11.77 13.73 -12.76
C GLY A 195 10.32 13.40 -13.12
N GLN A 196 9.83 12.27 -12.65
CA GLN A 196 8.59 11.66 -13.11
C GLN A 196 7.40 12.32 -12.45
N ARG A 197 6.37 12.46 -13.25
CA ARG A 197 5.03 12.74 -12.76
C ARG A 197 4.56 11.54 -11.94
N SER A 198 4.17 11.74 -10.70
CA SER A 198 3.69 10.69 -9.81
C SER A 198 2.18 10.79 -9.62
N ILE A 199 1.50 9.65 -9.63
CA ILE A 199 0.11 9.54 -9.19
C ILE A 199 0.14 9.26 -7.69
N VAL A 200 -0.29 10.24 -6.89
CA VAL A 200 -0.23 10.19 -5.44
C VAL A 200 -1.56 9.70 -4.89
N LEU A 201 -1.56 8.55 -4.23
CA LEU A 201 -2.75 7.87 -3.75
C LEU A 201 -3.02 8.11 -2.26
N TYR A 202 -2.88 9.34 -1.84
CA TYR A 202 -3.31 9.79 -0.53
C TYR A 202 -3.73 11.27 -0.61
N GLU A 203 -4.52 11.70 0.37
CA GLU A 203 -4.99 13.08 0.41
C GLU A 203 -3.88 14.04 0.87
N PRO A 204 -3.81 15.27 0.32
CA PRO A 204 -2.77 16.25 0.67
C PRO A 204 -2.68 16.59 2.16
N TRP A 205 -3.79 16.45 2.90
CA TRP A 205 -3.85 16.69 4.33
C TRP A 205 -3.35 15.52 5.19
N PHE A 206 -3.25 14.30 4.61
CA PHE A 206 -2.85 13.10 5.36
C PHE A 206 -1.36 13.10 5.74
N TYR A 207 -0.48 13.61 4.88
CA TYR A 207 0.93 13.79 5.21
C TYR A 207 1.33 15.27 5.12
N GLN A 208 2.32 15.68 5.95
CA GLN A 208 2.79 17.07 5.98
C GLN A 208 3.59 17.51 4.75
N LYS A 209 4.20 16.57 4.02
CA LYS A 209 5.03 16.86 2.86
C LYS A 209 4.26 16.63 1.57
N LYS A 210 4.33 17.59 0.66
CA LYS A 210 3.75 17.47 -0.67
C LYS A 210 4.72 16.81 -1.65
N ALA A 211 4.19 16.03 -2.60
CA ALA A 211 4.92 15.55 -3.76
C ALA A 211 5.16 16.71 -4.74
N PRO A 212 6.41 17.04 -5.12
CA PRO A 212 6.68 18.25 -5.93
C PRO A 212 6.00 18.23 -7.29
N ASN A 213 5.93 17.07 -7.95
CA ASN A 213 5.37 16.90 -9.30
C ASN A 213 4.26 15.83 -9.30
N GLY A 214 3.52 15.71 -8.19
CA GLY A 214 2.50 14.68 -8.02
C GLY A 214 1.10 15.19 -8.33
N PHE A 215 0.35 14.38 -9.04
CA PHE A 215 -1.10 14.50 -9.12
C PHE A 215 -1.73 13.74 -7.94
N TYR A 216 -2.49 14.42 -7.11
CA TYR A 216 -3.16 13.83 -5.94
C TYR A 216 -4.49 13.21 -6.34
N ALA A 217 -4.47 11.92 -6.66
CA ALA A 217 -5.68 11.15 -6.94
C ALA A 217 -6.45 10.78 -5.66
N GLY A 218 -5.86 11.03 -4.48
CA GLY A 218 -6.45 10.68 -3.19
C GLY A 218 -6.38 9.18 -2.91
N PHE A 219 -6.97 8.76 -1.79
CA PHE A 219 -6.98 7.36 -1.43
C PHE A 219 -7.83 6.54 -2.40
N MET A 220 -7.23 5.48 -2.94
CA MET A 220 -7.95 4.46 -3.71
C MET A 220 -8.47 3.40 -2.74
N LEU A 221 -9.76 3.48 -2.44
CA LEU A 221 -10.41 2.59 -1.49
C LEU A 221 -11.06 1.43 -2.24
N ASN A 222 -10.76 0.20 -1.80
CA ASN A 222 -11.47 -0.97 -2.31
C ASN A 222 -12.96 -0.84 -2.01
N LYS A 223 -13.80 -1.10 -3.00
CA LYS A 223 -15.23 -1.22 -2.77
C LYS A 223 -15.45 -2.45 -1.88
N SER A 224 -16.02 -2.23 -0.70
CA SER A 224 -16.42 -3.33 0.19
C SER A 224 -17.45 -4.21 -0.52
N ARG A 225 -17.26 -5.53 -0.44
CA ARG A 225 -18.25 -6.49 -0.93
C ARG A 225 -19.12 -6.92 0.26
N ALA A 226 -20.43 -6.93 0.04
CA ALA A 226 -21.35 -7.53 0.99
C ALA A 226 -21.07 -9.03 1.13
N SER A 227 -21.17 -9.54 2.34
CA SER A 227 -21.00 -10.94 2.69
C SER A 227 -22.30 -11.47 3.27
N THR A 228 -22.53 -12.78 3.19
CA THR A 228 -23.63 -13.47 3.88
C THR A 228 -23.57 -13.29 5.41
N ASP A 229 -22.40 -12.95 5.93
CA ASP A 229 -22.15 -12.78 7.36
C ASP A 229 -22.43 -11.34 7.85
N ASP A 230 -22.69 -10.38 6.94
CA ASP A 230 -22.81 -8.96 7.26
C ASP A 230 -23.91 -8.67 8.29
N GLU A 231 -25.04 -9.38 8.25
CA GLU A 231 -26.13 -9.23 9.22
C GLU A 231 -25.70 -9.65 10.63
N GLN A 232 -25.01 -10.80 10.76
CA GLN A 232 -24.53 -11.30 12.05
C GLN A 232 -23.43 -10.38 12.62
N ILE A 233 -22.56 -9.89 11.75
CA ILE A 233 -21.49 -8.95 12.11
C ILE A 233 -22.11 -7.64 12.61
N THR A 234 -23.10 -7.11 11.90
CA THR A 234 -23.80 -5.87 12.27
C THR A 234 -24.50 -6.01 13.62
N ALA A 235 -25.16 -7.14 13.87
CA ALA A 235 -25.84 -7.41 15.14
C ALA A 235 -24.84 -7.54 16.33
N PHE A 236 -23.60 -7.96 16.05
CA PHE A 236 -22.56 -8.10 17.07
C PHE A 236 -21.89 -6.77 17.43
N ILE A 237 -21.74 -5.85 16.45
CA ILE A 237 -20.99 -4.59 16.63
C ILE A 237 -21.84 -3.57 17.41
N ASP A 238 -21.25 -3.05 18.49
CA ASP A 238 -21.80 -1.95 19.30
C ASP A 238 -20.69 -0.97 19.72
N SER A 239 -21.03 0.03 20.53
CA SER A 239 -20.10 1.05 21.02
C SER A 239 -19.01 0.53 21.98
N ARG A 240 -19.01 -0.76 22.34
CA ARG A 240 -17.95 -1.43 23.11
C ARG A 240 -17.14 -2.38 22.23
N THR A 241 -17.45 -2.47 20.96
CA THR A 241 -16.77 -3.40 20.05
C THR A 241 -15.48 -2.78 19.52
N VAL A 242 -14.39 -3.53 19.60
CA VAL A 242 -13.10 -3.24 18.97
C VAL A 242 -12.94 -4.16 17.77
N VAL A 243 -12.57 -3.62 16.62
CA VAL A 243 -12.25 -4.44 15.45
C VAL A 243 -10.74 -4.64 15.38
N PHE A 244 -10.29 -5.88 15.40
CA PHE A 244 -8.88 -6.22 15.36
C PHE A 244 -8.50 -6.93 14.07
N PHE A 245 -7.81 -6.23 13.18
CA PHE A 245 -7.28 -6.80 11.95
C PHE A 245 -5.90 -7.40 12.21
N THR A 246 -5.82 -8.73 12.13
CA THR A 246 -4.52 -9.39 12.10
C THR A 246 -4.02 -9.46 10.65
N SER A 247 -2.72 -9.30 10.47
CA SER A 247 -2.02 -9.64 9.26
C SER A 247 -1.08 -10.80 9.55
N TRP A 248 -0.51 -11.41 8.52
CA TRP A 248 0.55 -12.40 8.69
C TRP A 248 1.69 -11.87 9.59
N ALA A 249 1.93 -10.55 9.59
CA ALA A 249 2.90 -9.87 10.42
C ALA A 249 2.50 -9.79 11.91
N LEU A 250 1.21 -9.80 12.24
CA LEU A 250 0.68 -9.78 13.61
C LEU A 250 0.27 -11.17 14.11
N ALA A 251 0.34 -12.20 13.26
CA ALA A 251 -0.14 -13.54 13.54
C ALA A 251 0.71 -14.35 14.54
N GLU A 252 1.60 -13.73 15.32
CA GLU A 252 2.13 -14.38 16.51
C GLU A 252 0.96 -14.65 17.48
N LYS A 253 0.58 -15.94 17.61
CA LYS A 253 -0.53 -16.37 18.49
C LYS A 253 -0.47 -15.72 19.85
N LYS A 254 0.73 -15.58 20.43
CA LYS A 254 0.95 -14.96 21.74
C LYS A 254 0.55 -13.48 21.75
N SER A 255 0.87 -12.70 20.71
CA SER A 255 0.50 -11.28 20.64
C SER A 255 -1.00 -11.10 20.44
N VAL A 256 -1.65 -11.93 19.63
CA VAL A 256 -3.11 -11.90 19.43
C VAL A 256 -3.84 -12.27 20.72
N SER A 257 -3.46 -13.39 21.37
CA SER A 257 -4.07 -13.84 22.63
C SER A 257 -3.92 -12.79 23.73
N GLN A 258 -2.77 -12.12 23.83
CA GLN A 258 -2.56 -11.07 24.81
C GLN A 258 -3.48 -9.86 24.56
N ILE A 259 -3.61 -9.40 23.31
CA ILE A 259 -4.51 -8.30 22.96
C ILE A 259 -5.97 -8.66 23.30
N LEU A 260 -6.42 -9.89 22.97
CA LEU A 260 -7.77 -10.33 23.30
C LEU A 260 -8.02 -10.38 24.83
N GLN A 261 -7.05 -10.85 25.62
CA GLN A 261 -7.12 -10.82 27.07
C GLN A 261 -7.20 -9.38 27.61
N ASP A 262 -6.42 -8.48 27.02
CA ASP A 262 -6.40 -7.08 27.41
C ASP A 262 -7.75 -6.38 27.10
N LEU A 263 -8.36 -6.69 25.96
CA LEU A 263 -9.71 -6.21 25.60
C LEU A 263 -10.77 -6.74 26.56
N LYS A 264 -10.73 -8.04 26.88
CA LYS A 264 -11.64 -8.66 27.85
C LYS A 264 -11.51 -8.04 29.24
N ALA A 265 -10.29 -7.74 29.70
CA ALA A 265 -10.04 -7.09 30.99
C ALA A 265 -10.63 -5.65 31.06
N GLU A 266 -10.81 -4.99 29.94
CA GLU A 266 -11.46 -3.67 29.81
C GLU A 266 -12.98 -3.79 29.53
N GLY A 267 -13.57 -4.99 29.54
CA GLY A 267 -15.00 -5.24 29.25
C GLY A 267 -15.38 -4.94 27.78
N LEU A 268 -14.42 -5.07 26.86
CA LEU A 268 -14.61 -4.79 25.45
C LEU A 268 -14.84 -6.06 24.65
N LYS A 269 -15.76 -6.00 23.67
CA LYS A 269 -16.00 -7.03 22.66
C LYS A 269 -15.00 -6.89 21.51
N CYS A 270 -14.75 -7.97 20.79
CA CYS A 270 -13.80 -7.97 19.68
C CYS A 270 -14.36 -8.64 18.42
N VAL A 271 -14.31 -7.98 17.29
CA VAL A 271 -14.35 -8.63 15.97
C VAL A 271 -12.92 -8.85 15.52
N LEU A 272 -12.48 -10.11 15.54
CA LEU A 272 -11.15 -10.53 15.11
C LEU A 272 -11.18 -10.90 13.62
N VAL A 273 -10.58 -10.05 12.80
CA VAL A 273 -10.42 -10.30 11.37
C VAL A 273 -9.07 -10.97 11.14
N THR A 274 -9.08 -12.23 10.69
CA THR A 274 -7.85 -12.99 10.50
C THR A 274 -7.88 -13.84 9.23
N PRO A 275 -6.82 -13.83 8.41
CA PRO A 275 -6.75 -14.64 7.19
C PRO A 275 -6.63 -16.15 7.48
N THR A 276 -6.47 -16.54 8.74
CA THR A 276 -6.45 -17.96 9.15
C THR A 276 -7.83 -18.51 9.50
N ALA A 277 -8.85 -17.65 9.62
CA ALA A 277 -10.22 -18.12 9.79
C ALA A 277 -10.77 -18.63 8.45
N THR A 278 -11.50 -19.74 8.49
CA THR A 278 -12.16 -20.33 7.32
C THR A 278 -13.64 -19.98 7.25
N ALA A 279 -14.24 -19.60 8.38
CA ALA A 279 -15.65 -19.21 8.51
C ALA A 279 -15.82 -18.27 9.71
N LEU A 280 -16.99 -17.63 9.80
CA LEU A 280 -17.40 -16.88 10.97
C LEU A 280 -17.59 -17.83 12.16
N SER A 281 -17.06 -17.42 13.33
CA SER A 281 -17.29 -18.10 14.60
C SER A 281 -17.42 -17.09 15.73
N VAL A 282 -18.24 -17.41 16.74
CA VAL A 282 -18.45 -16.56 17.92
C VAL A 282 -18.10 -17.35 19.17
N ASN A 283 -17.32 -16.79 20.04
CA ASN A 283 -16.97 -17.34 21.34
C ASN A 283 -16.94 -16.21 22.38
N ASP A 284 -17.84 -16.24 23.33
CA ASP A 284 -18.06 -15.16 24.33
C ASP A 284 -18.16 -13.77 23.65
N ASP A 285 -17.25 -12.86 24.01
CA ASP A 285 -17.16 -11.49 23.51
C ASP A 285 -16.26 -11.37 22.26
N VAL A 286 -15.88 -12.49 21.61
CA VAL A 286 -15.02 -12.49 20.41
C VAL A 286 -15.73 -13.15 19.24
N MET A 287 -15.97 -12.36 18.20
CA MET A 287 -16.38 -12.87 16.89
C MET A 287 -15.15 -12.93 15.97
N THR A 288 -14.89 -14.09 15.36
CA THR A 288 -13.78 -14.27 14.42
C THR A 288 -14.30 -14.42 13.00
N VAL A 289 -13.73 -13.65 12.07
CA VAL A 289 -14.13 -13.66 10.65
C VAL A 289 -12.91 -13.70 9.73
N PRO A 290 -13.00 -14.33 8.54
CA PRO A 290 -11.90 -14.35 7.57
C PRO A 290 -11.70 -12.98 6.91
N GLN A 291 -12.77 -12.26 6.70
CA GLN A 291 -12.79 -10.92 6.09
C GLN A 291 -13.91 -10.09 6.68
N LEU A 292 -13.85 -8.77 6.52
CA LEU A 292 -14.82 -7.84 7.07
C LEU A 292 -15.12 -6.74 6.05
N ASN A 293 -16.39 -6.49 5.82
CA ASN A 293 -16.85 -5.28 5.16
C ASN A 293 -16.64 -4.09 6.09
N ILE A 294 -15.63 -3.26 5.80
CA ILE A 294 -15.25 -2.13 6.67
C ILE A 294 -16.36 -1.07 6.79
N ALA A 295 -17.34 -1.04 5.90
CA ALA A 295 -18.49 -0.14 6.06
C ALA A 295 -19.34 -0.46 7.32
N LEU A 296 -19.27 -1.68 7.83
CA LEU A 296 -20.05 -2.11 9.01
C LEU A 296 -19.47 -1.61 10.35
N VAL A 297 -18.24 -1.07 10.36
CA VAL A 297 -17.52 -0.77 11.62
C VAL A 297 -17.64 0.69 12.07
N GLU A 298 -18.51 1.47 11.47
CA GLU A 298 -18.70 2.90 11.78
C GLU A 298 -19.03 3.15 13.25
N THR A 299 -19.79 2.26 13.86
CA THR A 299 -20.25 2.34 15.26
C THR A 299 -19.29 1.70 16.27
N CYS A 300 -18.23 1.02 15.81
CA CYS A 300 -17.27 0.40 16.72
C CYS A 300 -16.50 1.45 17.52
N LEU A 301 -15.97 1.05 18.68
CA LEU A 301 -15.25 1.93 19.58
C LEU A 301 -13.93 2.43 18.95
N PHE A 302 -13.14 1.52 18.43
CA PHE A 302 -11.92 1.77 17.64
C PHE A 302 -11.47 0.50 16.92
N ALA A 303 -10.52 0.65 16.00
CA ALA A 303 -9.89 -0.49 15.33
C ALA A 303 -8.42 -0.65 15.70
N ILE A 304 -7.95 -1.89 15.80
CA ILE A 304 -6.54 -2.27 16.00
C ILE A 304 -6.02 -2.88 14.70
N HIS A 305 -4.88 -2.42 14.23
CA HIS A 305 -4.23 -3.00 13.05
C HIS A 305 -2.73 -2.64 12.95
N HIS A 306 -2.04 -3.17 11.94
CA HIS A 306 -0.61 -2.93 11.74
C HIS A 306 -0.27 -1.56 11.10
N GLY A 307 -1.26 -0.86 10.53
CA GLY A 307 -1.06 0.46 9.95
C GLY A 307 -0.76 0.48 8.44
N GLY A 308 -1.15 -0.56 7.69
CA GLY A 308 -1.13 -0.51 6.23
C GLY A 308 -2.03 0.61 5.70
N ILE A 309 -1.58 1.32 4.66
CA ILE A 309 -2.27 2.54 4.18
C ILE A 309 -3.71 2.27 3.73
N GLY A 310 -4.00 1.14 3.09
CA GLY A 310 -5.34 0.78 2.64
C GLY A 310 -6.33 0.65 3.81
N THR A 311 -5.99 -0.16 4.83
CA THR A 311 -6.81 -0.31 6.05
C THR A 311 -6.94 1.01 6.80
N THR A 312 -5.84 1.76 6.92
CA THR A 312 -5.84 3.08 7.57
C THR A 312 -6.82 4.04 6.89
N ALA A 313 -6.79 4.12 5.57
CA ALA A 313 -7.65 5.01 4.80
C ALA A 313 -9.13 4.60 4.85
N GLN A 314 -9.42 3.30 4.72
CA GLN A 314 -10.79 2.79 4.80
C GLN A 314 -11.43 3.03 6.17
N LEU A 315 -10.69 2.78 7.27
CA LEU A 315 -11.16 3.06 8.62
C LEU A 315 -11.37 4.56 8.85
N LEU A 316 -10.47 5.39 8.33
CA LEU A 316 -10.60 6.84 8.44
C LEU A 316 -11.80 7.38 7.65
N LYS A 317 -12.08 6.81 6.46
CA LYS A 317 -13.28 7.13 5.65
C LYS A 317 -14.57 6.80 6.40
N ASN A 318 -14.57 5.75 7.23
CA ASN A 318 -15.71 5.36 8.06
C ASN A 318 -15.69 6.02 9.46
N GLY A 319 -14.87 7.04 9.67
CA GLY A 319 -14.82 7.79 10.92
C GLY A 319 -14.33 6.97 12.12
N VAL A 320 -13.58 5.88 11.92
CA VAL A 320 -13.16 4.96 12.98
C VAL A 320 -11.82 5.37 13.58
N PRO A 321 -11.75 5.59 14.90
CA PRO A 321 -10.48 5.80 15.60
C PRO A 321 -9.57 4.57 15.53
N GLN A 322 -8.23 4.77 15.47
CA GLN A 322 -7.31 3.67 15.16
C GLN A 322 -6.16 3.54 16.16
N LEU A 323 -5.90 2.32 16.62
CA LEU A 323 -4.72 1.96 17.39
C LEU A 323 -3.78 1.13 16.52
N ILE A 324 -2.63 1.70 16.16
CA ILE A 324 -1.71 1.08 15.22
C ILE A 324 -0.50 0.48 15.93
N TYR A 325 -0.24 -0.81 15.66
CA TYR A 325 0.99 -1.52 16.06
C TYR A 325 1.91 -1.69 14.85
N PRO A 326 2.70 -0.66 14.48
CA PRO A 326 3.50 -0.70 13.26
C PRO A 326 4.68 -1.65 13.38
N ARG A 327 4.92 -2.46 12.35
CA ARG A 327 6.01 -3.46 12.27
C ARG A 327 7.09 -3.03 11.28
N ALA A 328 6.72 -2.58 10.09
CA ALA A 328 7.65 -2.31 9.00
C ALA A 328 7.20 -1.12 8.12
N PHE A 329 8.10 -0.63 7.30
CA PHE A 329 7.88 0.30 6.18
C PHE A 329 7.12 1.59 6.53
N ASP A 330 6.10 1.91 5.74
CA ASP A 330 5.23 3.07 5.83
C ASP A 330 4.32 3.08 7.07
N GLN A 331 4.12 1.92 7.71
CA GLN A 331 3.22 1.77 8.87
C GLN A 331 3.55 2.75 10.00
N PHE A 332 4.85 3.04 10.21
CA PHE A 332 5.30 4.03 11.19
C PHE A 332 4.92 5.47 10.83
N GLU A 333 4.86 5.79 9.55
CA GLU A 333 4.46 7.12 9.08
C GLU A 333 2.95 7.27 9.12
N ASN A 334 2.21 6.22 8.75
CA ASN A 334 0.76 6.18 8.86
C ASN A 334 0.31 6.37 10.31
N ALA A 335 0.97 5.70 11.28
CA ALA A 335 0.71 5.89 12.69
C ALA A 335 0.95 7.36 13.13
N ARG A 336 2.08 7.97 12.72
CA ARG A 336 2.36 9.39 13.02
C ARG A 336 1.35 10.34 12.37
N ALA A 337 0.90 10.04 11.15
CA ALA A 337 -0.11 10.83 10.48
C ALA A 337 -1.43 10.81 11.28
N LEU A 338 -1.90 9.64 11.72
CA LEU A 338 -3.10 9.52 12.53
C LEU A 338 -2.97 10.17 13.91
N GLU A 339 -1.80 10.08 14.57
CA GLU A 339 -1.55 10.80 15.83
C GLU A 339 -1.66 12.31 15.63
N ARG A 340 -1.06 12.84 14.55
CA ARG A 340 -1.13 14.28 14.18
C ARG A 340 -2.55 14.75 13.87
N LEU A 341 -3.35 13.90 13.20
CA LEU A 341 -4.76 14.16 12.89
C LEU A 341 -5.67 13.97 14.12
N ALA A 342 -5.12 13.55 15.26
CA ALA A 342 -5.84 13.15 16.46
C ALA A 342 -6.87 12.02 16.22
N CYS A 343 -6.69 11.21 15.15
CA CYS A 343 -7.56 10.10 14.78
C CYS A 343 -7.07 8.74 15.28
N GLY A 344 -5.87 8.68 15.87
CA GLY A 344 -5.30 7.40 16.31
C GLY A 344 -4.21 7.54 17.36
N LEU A 345 -3.70 6.39 17.77
CA LEU A 345 -2.53 6.24 18.62
C LEU A 345 -1.59 5.18 18.05
N LYS A 346 -0.30 5.36 18.32
CA LYS A 346 0.70 4.32 18.08
C LYS A 346 0.78 3.42 19.30
N GLY A 347 0.47 2.13 19.12
CA GLY A 347 0.53 1.12 20.16
C GLY A 347 1.96 0.66 20.46
N LYS A 348 2.20 0.35 21.73
CA LYS A 348 3.43 -0.28 22.24
C LYS A 348 3.14 -1.45 23.18
N GLY A 349 1.94 -1.53 23.74
CA GLY A 349 1.49 -2.54 24.69
C GLY A 349 0.08 -2.28 25.22
N ILE A 350 -0.29 -2.92 26.32
CA ILE A 350 -1.65 -2.88 26.92
C ILE A 350 -2.10 -1.46 27.31
N LYS A 351 -1.18 -0.64 27.83
CA LYS A 351 -1.52 0.71 28.30
C LYS A 351 -2.18 1.56 27.22
N GLU A 352 -1.81 1.34 25.94
CA GLU A 352 -2.35 2.05 24.82
C GLU A 352 -3.79 1.61 24.49
N ILE A 353 -4.18 0.37 24.75
CA ILE A 353 -5.56 -0.11 24.60
C ILE A 353 -6.48 0.65 25.56
N ARG A 354 -6.15 0.70 26.85
CA ARG A 354 -6.90 1.47 27.87
C ARG A 354 -6.95 2.96 27.52
N LYS A 355 -5.81 3.55 27.13
CA LYS A 355 -5.75 4.93 26.72
C LYS A 355 -6.61 5.20 25.46
N MET A 356 -6.61 4.26 24.50
CA MET A 356 -7.41 4.40 23.31
C MET A 356 -8.90 4.31 23.61
N ALA A 357 -9.33 3.37 24.45
CA ALA A 357 -10.71 3.25 24.91
C ALA A 357 -11.21 4.54 25.59
N ALA A 358 -10.39 5.13 26.46
CA ALA A 358 -10.73 6.40 27.14
C ALA A 358 -10.83 7.60 26.18
N LEU A 359 -10.02 7.62 25.11
CA LEU A 359 -9.96 8.75 24.15
C LEU A 359 -10.82 8.55 22.90
N SER A 360 -11.41 7.38 22.70
CA SER A 360 -12.09 7.01 21.45
C SER A 360 -13.20 7.99 21.06
N ARG A 361 -14.04 8.41 22.01
CA ARG A 361 -15.12 9.38 21.74
C ARG A 361 -14.59 10.72 21.24
N HIS A 362 -13.53 11.24 21.85
CA HIS A 362 -12.90 12.49 21.41
C HIS A 362 -12.25 12.33 20.04
N LYS A 363 -11.60 11.20 19.79
CA LYS A 363 -10.98 10.88 18.51
C LYS A 363 -12.00 10.66 17.39
N LYS A 364 -13.18 10.11 17.72
CA LYS A 364 -14.28 9.91 16.79
C LYS A 364 -14.67 11.23 16.11
N HIS A 365 -14.81 12.31 16.87
CA HIS A 365 -15.10 13.64 16.30
C HIS A 365 -14.09 14.09 15.24
N ASN A 366 -12.78 13.88 15.49
CA ASN A 366 -11.76 14.19 14.49
C ASN A 366 -11.83 13.23 13.29
N CYS A 367 -12.07 11.94 13.53
CA CYS A 367 -12.23 10.96 12.45
C CYS A 367 -13.41 11.31 11.54
N ASP A 368 -14.56 11.73 12.09
CA ASP A 368 -15.74 12.15 11.35
C ASP A 368 -15.45 13.41 10.51
N TYR A 369 -14.70 14.37 11.07
CA TYR A 369 -14.23 15.53 10.30
C TYR A 369 -13.41 15.12 9.07
N TYR A 370 -12.43 14.21 9.24
CA TYR A 370 -11.62 13.73 8.12
C TYR A 370 -12.39 12.79 7.19
N ALA A 371 -13.33 11.98 7.69
CA ALA A 371 -14.21 11.17 6.86
C ALA A 371 -14.97 12.05 5.85
N ALA A 372 -15.53 13.18 6.31
CA ALA A 372 -16.20 14.14 5.44
C ALA A 372 -15.27 14.80 4.39
N GLN A 373 -13.94 14.80 4.56
CA GLN A 373 -13.03 15.32 3.55
C GLN A 373 -12.90 14.39 2.33
N PHE A 374 -13.13 13.07 2.50
CA PHE A 374 -13.13 12.13 1.37
C PHE A 374 -14.23 12.46 0.36
N ASP A 375 -15.39 12.91 0.83
CA ASP A 375 -16.54 13.20 -0.03
C ASP A 375 -16.39 14.53 -0.80
N LYS A 376 -15.56 15.44 -0.30
CA LYS A 376 -15.25 16.72 -0.97
C LYS A 376 -14.28 16.59 -2.13
N ALA A 377 -13.63 15.44 -2.26
CA ALA A 377 -12.66 15.17 -3.30
C ALA A 377 -13.36 14.86 -4.62
N GLY A 378 -13.68 15.84 -5.44
CA GLY A 378 -14.44 15.79 -6.68
C GLY A 378 -14.19 14.61 -7.66
N ASN A 379 -14.55 14.75 -8.93
CA ASN A 379 -14.40 13.69 -9.96
C ASN A 379 -12.92 13.48 -10.34
N LYS A 380 -12.18 12.76 -9.46
CA LYS A 380 -10.75 12.49 -9.62
C LYS A 380 -10.41 11.68 -10.88
N GLY A 381 -11.36 10.94 -11.44
CA GLY A 381 -11.17 10.22 -12.68
C GLY A 381 -10.94 11.13 -13.89
N HIS A 382 -11.69 12.22 -14.00
CA HIS A 382 -11.50 13.21 -15.08
C HIS A 382 -10.21 14.02 -14.90
N GLU A 383 -9.89 14.38 -13.67
CA GLU A 383 -8.64 15.09 -13.35
C GLU A 383 -7.42 14.21 -13.59
N LEU A 384 -7.51 12.91 -13.28
CA LEU A 384 -6.46 11.93 -13.57
C LEU A 384 -6.23 11.79 -15.09
N GLU A 385 -7.31 11.64 -15.86
CA GLU A 385 -7.24 11.58 -17.31
C GLU A 385 -6.53 12.80 -17.89
N ASN A 386 -6.93 14.01 -17.48
CA ASN A 386 -6.29 15.25 -17.90
C ASN A 386 -4.79 15.33 -17.53
N PHE A 387 -4.41 14.76 -16.40
CA PHE A 387 -3.00 14.69 -15.97
C PHE A 387 -2.19 13.74 -16.84
N LEU A 388 -2.75 12.61 -17.26
CA LEU A 388 -2.09 11.59 -18.06
C LEU A 388 -1.94 12.00 -19.53
N THR A 389 -2.86 12.81 -20.05
CA THR A 389 -2.89 13.24 -21.46
C THR A 389 -2.04 14.49 -21.73
N ARG A 390 -1.70 15.25 -20.69
CA ARG A 390 -0.77 16.40 -20.77
C ARG A 390 0.70 15.93 -20.76
#